data_3a94d2a3244808c2f487770530d4fbcf
#
_entry.id   3a94d2a3244808c2f487770530d4fbcf
#
_cell.length_a   1.000
_cell.length_b   1.000
_cell.length_c   1.000
_cell.angle_alpha   90.00
_cell.angle_beta   90.00
_cell.angle_gamma   90.00
#
_symmetry.space_group_name_H-M   'P 1'
#
loop_
_entity.id
_entity.type
_entity.pdbx_description
1 polymer ?
#
loop_
_entity_poly.entity_id
_entity_poly.type
_entity_poly.pdbx_seq_one_letter_code
_entity_poly.pdbx_strand_id
1 'polypeptide(L)'
;DNYGRGEEKLPVYKMPHLEGWAVAGGFAFVPAVGLHEVLVVDISTWRQVASIPVHGQPVFVMARPDGREVWVNFSVPHNDTVQIIDVESKKLVETLTPGKGVLHMEFTPRGEEVWVSVRDKDVLLVYDTRTHEVLKELPALKPSGIFFTARAHKTGL
;
A
#
# COMPACT_ATOMS: atom_id res chain seq x y z
N ASP A 1 -8.16 -10.64 -17.08
CA ASP A 1 -9.20 -10.14 -16.17
C ASP A 1 -8.99 -10.68 -14.76
N ASN A 2 -8.12 -10.00 -13.99
CA ASN A 2 -7.80 -10.42 -12.61
C ASN A 2 -8.66 -9.68 -11.56
N TYR A 3 -9.78 -9.12 -11.97
CA TYR A 3 -10.64 -8.26 -11.13
C TYR A 3 -11.93 -8.94 -10.68
N GLY A 4 -11.89 -10.11 -10.16
CA GLY A 4 -13.05 -10.85 -9.68
C GLY A 4 -13.16 -12.22 -10.33
N ARG A 5 -13.99 -13.06 -9.77
CA ARG A 5 -14.21 -14.44 -10.23
C ARG A 5 -15.62 -14.57 -10.77
N GLY A 6 -15.75 -14.73 -12.11
CA GLY A 6 -17.04 -14.95 -12.75
C GLY A 6 -18.01 -13.80 -12.55
N GLU A 7 -19.19 -14.08 -12.00
CA GLU A 7 -20.25 -13.09 -11.78
C GLU A 7 -20.14 -12.33 -10.45
N GLU A 8 -19.02 -12.45 -9.73
CA GLU A 8 -18.82 -11.75 -8.48
C GLU A 8 -18.87 -10.24 -8.68
N LYS A 9 -19.78 -9.58 -7.95
CA LYS A 9 -19.91 -8.13 -8.00
C LYS A 9 -18.72 -7.49 -7.26
N LEU A 10 -17.88 -6.80 -8.00
CA LEU A 10 -16.83 -5.99 -7.40
C LEU A 10 -17.43 -4.82 -6.61
N PRO A 11 -16.77 -4.38 -5.52
CA PRO A 11 -17.19 -3.21 -4.77
C PRO A 11 -17.23 -1.94 -5.63
N VAL A 12 -18.00 -0.95 -5.19
CA VAL A 12 -18.29 0.28 -5.95
C VAL A 12 -17.04 1.08 -6.34
N TYR A 13 -15.98 1.03 -5.55
CA TYR A 13 -14.69 1.70 -5.84
C TYR A 13 -13.80 0.83 -6.72
N LYS A 14 -14.28 0.53 -7.87
CA LYS A 14 -13.63 -0.33 -8.86
C LYS A 14 -12.47 0.33 -9.60
N MET A 15 -12.21 1.58 -9.32
CA MET A 15 -11.15 2.29 -10.01
C MET A 15 -9.82 1.99 -9.34
N PRO A 16 -8.87 1.35 -10.04
CA PRO A 16 -7.50 1.41 -9.60
C PRO A 16 -7.14 2.89 -9.52
N HIS A 17 -6.85 3.38 -8.34
CA HIS A 17 -6.26 4.71 -8.21
C HIS A 17 -5.02 4.76 -9.08
N LEU A 18 -4.81 5.87 -9.78
CA LEU A 18 -3.66 6.05 -10.68
C LEU A 18 -2.31 5.76 -9.99
N GLU A 19 -2.26 5.81 -8.67
CA GLU A 19 -1.10 5.51 -7.84
C GLU A 19 -1.29 4.27 -6.94
N GLY A 20 -2.28 3.44 -7.24
CA GLY A 20 -2.63 2.28 -6.41
C GLY A 20 -1.66 1.11 -6.51
N TRP A 21 -0.66 1.17 -7.37
CA TRP A 21 0.33 0.12 -7.59
C TRP A 21 1.75 0.67 -7.46
N ALA A 22 2.72 -0.18 -7.18
CA ALA A 22 4.10 0.21 -6.92
C ALA A 22 5.08 -0.54 -7.82
N VAL A 23 6.24 0.07 -8.08
CA VAL A 23 7.36 -0.58 -8.77
C VAL A 23 8.54 -0.65 -7.81
N ALA A 24 9.07 -1.85 -7.62
CA ALA A 24 10.23 -2.12 -6.79
C ALA A 24 10.96 -3.38 -7.27
N GLY A 25 12.29 -3.39 -7.21
CA GLY A 25 13.13 -4.56 -7.52
C GLY A 25 12.90 -5.15 -8.92
N GLY A 26 12.50 -4.34 -9.91
CA GLY A 26 12.19 -4.81 -11.27
C GLY A 26 10.79 -5.42 -11.42
N PHE A 27 9.93 -5.28 -10.42
CA PHE A 27 8.55 -5.80 -10.42
C PHE A 27 7.54 -4.69 -10.20
N ALA A 28 6.37 -4.82 -10.81
CA ALA A 28 5.18 -4.06 -10.45
C ALA A 28 4.33 -4.89 -9.48
N PHE A 29 3.96 -4.29 -8.35
CA PHE A 29 3.07 -4.86 -7.34
C PHE A 29 1.69 -4.22 -7.52
N VAL A 30 0.73 -5.00 -7.97
CA VAL A 30 -0.59 -4.52 -8.41
C VAL A 30 -1.68 -5.06 -7.50
N PRO A 31 -2.50 -4.20 -6.88
CA PRO A 31 -3.60 -4.67 -6.04
C PRO A 31 -4.70 -5.32 -6.87
N ALA A 32 -5.01 -6.57 -6.59
CA ALA A 32 -6.12 -7.30 -7.20
C ALA A 32 -7.33 -7.28 -6.25
N VAL A 33 -8.09 -6.19 -6.30
CA VAL A 33 -9.14 -5.86 -5.32
C VAL A 33 -10.12 -7.02 -5.09
N GLY A 34 -10.64 -7.62 -6.15
CA GLY A 34 -11.63 -8.70 -6.04
C GLY A 34 -11.05 -10.07 -5.65
N LEU A 35 -9.74 -10.23 -5.59
CA LEU A 35 -9.08 -11.51 -5.28
C LEU A 35 -8.40 -11.54 -3.91
N HIS A 36 -8.32 -10.43 -3.22
CA HIS A 36 -7.55 -10.26 -1.97
C HIS A 36 -6.08 -10.67 -2.14
N GLU A 37 -5.49 -10.22 -3.23
CA GLU A 37 -4.13 -10.55 -3.60
C GLU A 37 -3.39 -9.32 -4.11
N VAL A 38 -2.07 -9.31 -3.96
CA VAL A 38 -1.18 -8.42 -4.68
C VAL A 38 -0.48 -9.22 -5.78
N LEU A 39 -0.72 -8.85 -7.02
CA LEU A 39 -0.10 -9.48 -8.17
C LEU A 39 1.30 -8.91 -8.36
N VAL A 40 2.26 -9.78 -8.67
CA VAL A 40 3.64 -9.38 -8.98
C VAL A 40 3.89 -9.61 -10.47
N VAL A 41 4.17 -8.53 -11.16
CA VAL A 41 4.41 -8.53 -12.61
C VAL A 41 5.86 -8.11 -12.88
N ASP A 42 6.59 -8.92 -13.61
CA ASP A 42 7.92 -8.56 -14.11
C ASP A 42 7.80 -7.45 -15.15
N ILE A 43 8.44 -6.30 -14.91
CA ILE A 43 8.30 -5.13 -15.81
C ILE A 43 9.09 -5.24 -17.10
N SER A 44 10.02 -6.17 -17.21
CA SER A 44 10.78 -6.41 -18.45
C SER A 44 10.00 -7.25 -19.44
N THR A 45 9.21 -8.18 -18.93
CA THR A 45 8.43 -9.13 -19.75
C THR A 45 6.93 -8.86 -19.74
N TRP A 46 6.45 -8.03 -18.79
CA TRP A 46 5.04 -7.79 -18.51
C TRP A 46 4.24 -9.06 -18.21
N ARG A 47 4.89 -10.05 -17.61
CA ARG A 47 4.26 -11.30 -17.19
C ARG A 47 4.08 -11.32 -15.69
N GLN A 48 2.93 -11.82 -15.26
CA GLN A 48 2.71 -12.12 -13.86
C GLN A 48 3.63 -13.28 -13.43
N VAL A 49 4.42 -13.06 -12.38
CA VAL A 49 5.38 -14.03 -11.86
C VAL A 49 5.01 -14.58 -10.50
N ALA A 50 4.16 -13.85 -9.75
CA ALA A 50 3.66 -14.29 -8.46
C ALA A 50 2.29 -13.66 -8.16
N SER A 51 1.61 -14.23 -7.16
CA SER A 51 0.44 -13.68 -6.50
C SER A 51 0.62 -13.86 -4.99
N ILE A 52 0.41 -12.79 -4.23
CA ILE A 52 0.64 -12.75 -2.79
C ILE A 52 -0.72 -12.56 -2.13
N PRO A 53 -1.26 -13.58 -1.44
CA PRO A 53 -2.48 -13.46 -0.67
C PRO A 53 -2.32 -12.40 0.43
N VAL A 54 -3.34 -11.55 0.59
CA VAL A 54 -3.37 -10.48 1.58
C VAL A 54 -4.65 -10.51 2.39
N HIS A 55 -4.68 -9.77 3.51
CA HIS A 55 -5.73 -9.82 4.52
C HIS A 55 -7.14 -9.45 4.00
N GLY A 56 -7.24 -8.59 3.01
CA GLY A 56 -8.52 -8.10 2.50
C GLY A 56 -8.39 -7.53 1.09
N GLN A 57 -9.35 -6.72 0.69
CA GLN A 57 -9.31 -6.02 -0.60
C GLN A 57 -8.23 -4.94 -0.59
N PRO A 58 -7.09 -5.15 -1.26
CA PRO A 58 -6.01 -4.16 -1.28
C PRO A 58 -6.43 -2.93 -2.08
N VAL A 59 -6.07 -1.73 -1.59
CA VAL A 59 -6.40 -0.46 -2.24
C VAL A 59 -5.15 0.21 -2.79
N PHE A 60 -4.21 0.53 -1.90
CA PHE A 60 -2.93 1.10 -2.28
C PHE A 60 -1.80 0.13 -1.99
N VAL A 61 -0.88 0.06 -2.91
CA VAL A 61 0.40 -0.64 -2.77
C VAL A 61 1.49 0.39 -3.00
N MET A 62 2.29 0.67 -2.00
CA MET A 62 3.32 1.71 -2.03
C MET A 62 4.70 1.14 -1.76
N ALA A 63 5.64 1.44 -2.64
CA ALA A 63 7.02 1.00 -2.49
C ALA A 63 7.80 1.94 -1.56
N ARG A 64 8.53 1.36 -0.62
CA ARG A 64 9.58 2.06 0.09
C ARG A 64 10.65 2.53 -0.93
N PRO A 65 11.19 3.76 -0.79
CA PRO A 65 12.11 4.34 -1.77
C PRO A 65 13.37 3.53 -2.07
N ASP A 66 13.82 2.70 -1.14
CA ASP A 66 14.96 1.79 -1.36
C ASP A 66 14.59 0.49 -2.11
N GLY A 67 13.31 0.29 -2.41
CA GLY A 67 12.81 -0.87 -3.16
C GLY A 67 12.81 -2.19 -2.41
N ARG A 68 13.00 -2.20 -1.08
CA ARG A 68 13.05 -3.45 -0.29
C ARG A 68 11.69 -3.95 0.15
N GLU A 69 10.74 -3.03 0.37
CA GLU A 69 9.42 -3.32 0.88
C GLU A 69 8.34 -2.63 0.07
N VAL A 70 7.17 -3.25 0.03
CA VAL A 70 5.93 -2.61 -0.37
C VAL A 70 4.91 -2.73 0.75
N TRP A 71 4.20 -1.63 1.02
CA TRP A 71 3.19 -1.52 2.04
C TRP A 71 1.81 -1.47 1.41
N VAL A 72 0.86 -2.21 2.00
CA VAL A 72 -0.48 -2.43 1.43
C VAL A 72 -1.54 -2.08 2.47
N ASN A 73 -2.48 -1.21 2.13
CA ASN A 73 -3.68 -0.98 2.94
C ASN A 73 -4.93 -1.59 2.27
N PHE A 74 -6.02 -1.61 3.00
CA PHE A 74 -7.22 -2.35 2.63
C PHE A 74 -8.50 -1.50 2.70
N SER A 75 -9.50 -1.91 1.93
CA SER A 75 -10.85 -1.37 2.05
C SER A 75 -11.61 -2.01 3.23
N VAL A 76 -12.78 -1.47 3.54
CA VAL A 76 -13.72 -2.04 4.52
C VAL A 76 -14.03 -3.51 4.17
N PRO A 77 -14.07 -4.42 5.14
CA PRO A 77 -14.02 -4.21 6.60
C PRO A 77 -12.61 -4.18 7.20
N HIS A 78 -11.56 -4.42 6.42
CA HIS A 78 -10.17 -4.57 6.86
C HIS A 78 -9.35 -3.27 6.79
N ASN A 79 -10.04 -2.12 6.74
CA ASN A 79 -9.41 -0.80 6.64
C ASN A 79 -8.75 -0.31 7.94
N ASP A 80 -8.50 -1.20 8.88
CA ASP A 80 -7.74 -0.99 10.11
C ASP A 80 -6.33 -1.61 10.06
N THR A 81 -5.98 -2.22 8.93
CA THR A 81 -4.78 -3.03 8.75
C THR A 81 -3.87 -2.47 7.66
N VAL A 82 -2.57 -2.63 7.86
CA VAL A 82 -1.53 -2.44 6.83
C VAL A 82 -0.65 -3.68 6.82
N GLN A 83 -0.35 -4.20 5.65
CA GLN A 83 0.56 -5.33 5.50
C GLN A 83 1.82 -4.94 4.72
N ILE A 84 2.94 -5.54 5.10
CA ILE A 84 4.26 -5.28 4.53
C ILE A 84 4.74 -6.52 3.81
N ILE A 85 5.12 -6.36 2.56
CA ILE A 85 5.66 -7.40 1.70
C ILE A 85 7.13 -7.11 1.45
N ASP A 86 7.98 -8.09 1.66
CA ASP A 86 9.37 -8.05 1.25
C ASP A 86 9.48 -8.29 -0.26
N VAL A 87 10.16 -7.39 -0.95
CA VAL A 87 10.24 -7.38 -2.42
C VAL A 87 11.07 -8.52 -2.97
N GLU A 88 12.14 -8.91 -2.28
CA GLU A 88 13.04 -9.98 -2.74
C GLU A 88 12.37 -11.35 -2.64
N SER A 89 11.87 -11.69 -1.47
CA SER A 89 11.21 -12.97 -1.22
C SER A 89 9.78 -13.05 -1.75
N LYS A 90 9.14 -11.90 -2.04
CA LYS A 90 7.72 -11.77 -2.42
C LYS A 90 6.78 -12.38 -1.37
N LYS A 91 7.13 -12.21 -0.09
CA LYS A 91 6.37 -12.72 1.04
C LYS A 91 5.90 -11.61 1.96
N LEU A 92 4.75 -11.85 2.58
CA LEU A 92 4.29 -11.04 3.70
C LEU A 92 5.25 -11.21 4.88
N VAL A 93 5.74 -10.09 5.43
CA VAL A 93 6.69 -10.09 6.54
C VAL A 93 6.12 -9.47 7.81
N GLU A 94 5.15 -8.56 7.70
CA GLU A 94 4.58 -7.88 8.86
C GLU A 94 3.10 -7.52 8.62
N THR A 95 2.34 -7.43 9.69
CA THR A 95 0.96 -6.94 9.71
C THR A 95 0.78 -5.96 10.84
N LEU A 96 0.48 -4.71 10.51
CA LEU A 96 0.26 -3.61 11.44
C LEU A 96 -1.23 -3.34 11.59
N THR A 97 -1.62 -2.84 12.77
CA THR A 97 -3.00 -2.46 13.08
C THR A 97 -3.09 -1.00 13.53
N PRO A 98 -2.90 -0.02 12.64
CA PRO A 98 -2.92 1.40 12.99
C PRO A 98 -4.24 1.86 13.63
N GLY A 99 -5.32 1.24 13.21
CA GLY A 99 -6.70 1.55 13.59
C GLY A 99 -7.58 1.83 12.39
N LYS A 100 -8.88 1.97 12.61
CA LYS A 100 -9.87 2.12 11.54
C LYS A 100 -9.67 3.37 10.70
N GLY A 101 -9.88 3.20 9.41
CA GLY A 101 -9.85 4.29 8.47
C GLY A 101 -8.44 4.61 7.93
N VAL A 102 -7.59 3.60 7.75
CA VAL A 102 -6.34 3.77 7.00
C VAL A 102 -6.69 4.08 5.55
N LEU A 103 -6.53 5.35 5.16
CA LEU A 103 -6.88 5.79 3.81
C LEU A 103 -5.67 5.96 2.90
N HIS A 104 -4.57 6.45 3.43
CA HIS A 104 -3.38 6.73 2.63
C HIS A 104 -2.10 6.53 3.44
N MET A 105 -1.02 6.21 2.73
CA MET A 105 0.33 6.11 3.27
C MET A 105 1.25 6.90 2.34
N GLU A 106 2.31 7.51 2.89
CA GLU A 106 3.32 8.19 2.08
C GLU A 106 4.69 8.05 2.76
N PHE A 107 5.68 7.59 2.01
CA PHE A 107 7.06 7.51 2.48
C PHE A 107 7.76 8.85 2.39
N THR A 108 8.61 9.16 3.37
CA THR A 108 9.56 10.27 3.23
C THR A 108 10.49 10.03 2.03
N PRO A 109 11.09 11.09 1.46
CA PRO A 109 11.86 10.96 0.21
C PRO A 109 13.00 9.93 0.24
N ARG A 110 13.58 9.69 1.42
CA ARG A 110 14.61 8.65 1.62
C ARG A 110 14.08 7.34 2.19
N GLY A 111 12.78 7.29 2.51
CA GLY A 111 12.12 6.10 3.00
C GLY A 111 12.43 5.75 4.46
N GLU A 112 12.91 6.71 5.25
CA GLU A 112 13.22 6.50 6.68
C GLU A 112 11.94 6.40 7.52
N GLU A 113 10.90 7.14 7.12
CA GLU A 113 9.61 7.14 7.75
C GLU A 113 8.50 6.89 6.73
N VAL A 114 7.38 6.35 7.19
CA VAL A 114 6.12 6.33 6.47
C VAL A 114 5.03 6.98 7.31
N TRP A 115 4.29 7.87 6.70
CA TRP A 115 3.18 8.59 7.30
C TRP A 115 1.87 7.93 6.89
N VAL A 116 1.05 7.55 7.86
CA VAL A 116 -0.18 6.79 7.66
C VAL A 116 -1.36 7.59 8.18
N SER A 117 -2.34 7.88 7.31
CA SER A 117 -3.57 8.53 7.74
C SER A 117 -4.53 7.51 8.35
N VAL A 118 -4.94 7.74 9.60
CA VAL A 118 -5.91 6.91 10.33
C VAL A 118 -7.15 7.76 10.62
N ARG A 119 -8.01 7.86 9.64
CA ARG A 119 -9.13 8.80 9.59
C ARG A 119 -10.07 8.72 10.79
N ASP A 120 -10.45 7.51 11.18
CA ASP A 120 -11.47 7.32 12.23
C ASP A 120 -10.91 7.49 13.64
N LYS A 121 -9.60 7.64 13.77
CA LYS A 121 -8.90 8.04 14.99
C LYS A 121 -8.53 9.53 15.05
N ASP A 122 -8.77 10.28 13.97
CA ASP A 122 -8.33 11.68 13.86
C ASP A 122 -6.80 11.86 14.07
N VAL A 123 -5.98 10.98 13.49
CA VAL A 123 -4.54 10.95 13.69
C VAL A 123 -3.77 10.61 12.41
N LEU A 124 -2.58 11.18 12.29
CA LEU A 124 -1.52 10.69 11.41
C LEU A 124 -0.51 9.92 12.27
N LEU A 125 -0.24 8.67 11.93
CA LEU A 125 0.82 7.87 12.54
C LEU A 125 2.08 7.95 11.68
N VAL A 126 3.22 8.15 12.34
CA VAL A 126 4.54 8.12 11.69
C VAL A 126 5.27 6.89 12.18
N TYR A 127 5.61 6.00 11.26
CA TYR A 127 6.34 4.78 11.54
C TYR A 127 7.81 4.89 11.08
N ASP A 128 8.69 4.32 11.86
CA ASP A 128 10.05 3.96 11.39
C ASP A 128 9.93 2.77 10.42
N THR A 129 10.49 2.90 9.22
CA THR A 129 10.35 1.86 8.19
C THR A 129 11.32 0.68 8.37
N ARG A 130 12.26 0.74 9.30
CA ARG A 130 13.17 -0.36 9.62
C ARG A 130 12.64 -1.24 10.74
N THR A 131 12.04 -0.61 11.76
CA THR A 131 11.55 -1.30 12.96
C THR A 131 10.06 -1.55 12.90
N HIS A 132 9.34 -0.85 12.01
CA HIS A 132 7.88 -0.82 11.90
C HIS A 132 7.18 -0.32 13.18
N GLU A 133 7.92 0.39 14.04
CA GLU A 133 7.38 0.97 15.27
C GLU A 133 6.84 2.37 15.03
N VAL A 134 5.82 2.76 15.79
CA VAL A 134 5.27 4.10 15.77
C VAL A 134 6.24 5.06 16.47
N LEU A 135 6.75 6.03 15.72
CA LEU A 135 7.60 7.11 16.23
C LEU A 135 6.81 8.27 16.79
N LYS A 136 5.67 8.60 16.14
CA LYS A 136 4.85 9.78 16.49
C LYS A 136 3.39 9.55 16.13
N GLU A 137 2.53 10.17 16.93
CA GLU A 137 1.12 10.37 16.65
C GLU A 137 0.86 11.87 16.54
N LEU A 138 0.33 12.32 15.40
CA LEU A 138 0.05 13.71 15.14
C LEU A 138 -1.46 13.91 15.01
N PRO A 139 -2.10 14.74 15.86
CA PRO A 139 -3.52 15.01 15.74
C PRO A 139 -3.86 15.65 14.40
N ALA A 140 -4.85 15.06 13.71
CA ALA A 140 -5.33 15.56 12.42
C ALA A 140 -6.79 15.16 12.24
N LEU A 141 -7.69 16.14 12.14
CA LEU A 141 -9.12 15.86 11.97
C LEU A 141 -9.40 15.23 10.62
N LYS A 142 -9.95 13.99 10.64
CA LYS A 142 -10.31 13.20 9.46
C LYS A 142 -9.25 13.21 8.35
N PRO A 143 -7.98 12.86 8.67
CA PRO A 143 -6.93 12.89 7.66
C PRO A 143 -7.24 11.93 6.51
N SER A 144 -6.81 12.30 5.31
CA SER A 144 -7.00 11.55 4.09
C SER A 144 -5.68 11.42 3.33
N GLY A 145 -5.56 12.04 2.12
CA GLY A 145 -4.34 11.98 1.32
C GLY A 145 -3.16 12.68 1.99
N ILE A 146 -1.98 12.09 1.83
CA ILE A 146 -0.70 12.63 2.27
C ILE A 146 0.21 12.69 1.05
N PHE A 147 0.81 13.85 0.78
CA PHE A 147 1.73 14.02 -0.35
C PHE A 147 2.92 14.86 0.08
N PHE A 148 4.11 14.32 -0.04
CA PHE A 148 5.33 15.10 0.17
C PHE A 148 5.69 15.87 -1.09
N THR A 149 5.97 17.16 -0.94
CA THR A 149 6.34 18.06 -2.05
C THR A 149 7.56 17.56 -2.82
N ALA A 150 8.52 16.94 -2.14
CA ALA A 150 9.70 16.35 -2.79
C ALA A 150 9.35 15.28 -3.82
N ARG A 151 8.25 14.53 -3.63
CA ARG A 151 7.76 13.56 -4.61
C ARG A 151 7.18 14.25 -5.84
N ALA A 152 6.47 15.35 -5.65
CA ALA A 152 5.86 16.09 -6.73
C ALA A 152 6.89 16.70 -7.72
N HIS A 153 8.14 16.86 -7.26
CA HIS A 153 9.24 17.38 -8.09
C HIS A 153 10.03 16.30 -8.84
N LYS A 154 9.79 15.03 -8.56
CA LYS A 154 10.37 13.90 -9.29
C LYS A 154 9.52 13.62 -10.52
N THR A 155 9.59 14.49 -11.51
CA THR A 155 8.95 14.26 -12.79
C THR A 155 9.78 13.27 -13.61
N GLY A 156 9.15 12.22 -14.10
CA GLY A 156 9.71 11.42 -15.19
C GLY A 156 10.78 10.40 -14.78
N LEU A 157 10.59 9.74 -13.66
CA LEU A 157 11.36 8.52 -13.35
C LEU A 157 10.56 7.29 -13.71
#